data_5afa35b19c8973fef05295a3247e839b
#
_entry.id   5afa35b19c8973fef05295a3247e839b
#
_cell.length_a   1.000
_cell.length_b   1.000
_cell.length_c   1.000
_cell.angle_alpha   90.00
_cell.angle_beta   90.00
_cell.angle_gamma   90.00
#
_symmetry.space_group_name_H-M   'P 1'
#
loop_
_entity.id
_entity.type
_entity.pdbx_description
1 polymer ?
#
loop_
_entity_poly.entity_id
_entity_poly.type
_entity_poly.pdbx_seq_one_letter_code
_entity_poly.pdbx_strand_id
1 'polypeptide(L)'
;MKFGTFLRLLKIENAQNAFANLKKNSFSCCHLVYKPDVYTEEDARIVKAAADENRIEISALFAGYKDDFTKWNLYSDFEDAGINSAKYGKERIEYLKQAAVFAKNVGTENVLIHAGFVANNPFSEEYTVMVNLVKEVAEYLKALGLNLLLESGGESPIVLKRLIEDVGTGNVFSNLDTANLIMYGLGNPVDAAYTLGDLIKSVHIKDGMPPVKPRELGKETEFMQGFVDFPRVFSVLKDNHFDGPYIIEREISDESAAQKIAETLEQLKKMLSA
;
A
#
# COMPACT_ATOMS: atom_id res chain seq x y z
N MET A 1 16.21 -6.11 8.39
CA MET A 1 15.33 -5.71 7.28
C MET A 1 14.29 -6.79 7.07
N LYS A 2 13.05 -6.40 6.74
CA LYS A 2 11.94 -7.31 6.49
C LYS A 2 11.59 -7.25 5.01
N PHE A 3 11.46 -8.41 4.37
CA PHE A 3 11.08 -8.53 2.96
C PHE A 3 9.78 -9.30 2.84
N GLY A 4 8.87 -8.75 2.08
CA GLY A 4 7.55 -9.33 1.87
C GLY A 4 7.03 -9.18 0.46
N THR A 5 5.83 -9.67 0.24
CA THR A 5 5.04 -9.48 -0.97
C THR A 5 3.56 -9.45 -0.61
N PHE A 6 2.70 -9.16 -1.58
CA PHE A 6 1.26 -9.27 -1.39
C PHE A 6 0.83 -10.72 -1.23
N LEU A 7 -0.07 -10.96 -0.28
CA LEU A 7 -0.75 -12.24 -0.09
C LEU A 7 -2.24 -12.07 -0.38
N ARG A 8 -2.71 -12.70 -1.44
CA ARG A 8 -4.13 -12.76 -1.80
C ARG A 8 -4.65 -14.17 -1.52
N LEU A 9 -5.53 -14.30 -0.54
CA LEU A 9 -6.22 -15.56 -0.25
C LEU A 9 -7.57 -15.54 -0.94
N LEU A 10 -7.79 -16.43 -1.91
CA LEU A 10 -9.08 -16.58 -2.59
C LEU A 10 -10.06 -17.37 -1.73
N LYS A 11 -9.55 -18.21 -0.83
CA LYS A 11 -10.30 -19.02 0.13
C LYS A 11 -9.50 -19.19 1.39
N ILE A 12 -10.19 -19.15 2.52
CA ILE A 12 -9.56 -19.20 3.85
C ILE A 12 -8.82 -20.53 4.12
N GLU A 13 -9.33 -21.65 3.63
CA GLU A 13 -8.74 -22.96 3.76
C GLU A 13 -7.32 -23.05 3.15
N ASN A 14 -6.98 -22.12 2.27
CA ASN A 14 -5.66 -22.05 1.65
C ASN A 14 -4.63 -21.28 2.50
N ALA A 15 -5.03 -20.70 3.62
CA ALA A 15 -4.16 -19.83 4.42
C ALA A 15 -2.85 -20.54 4.81
N GLN A 16 -2.91 -21.75 5.35
CA GLN A 16 -1.73 -22.50 5.78
C GLN A 16 -0.73 -22.70 4.64
N ASN A 17 -1.21 -23.15 3.48
CA ASN A 17 -0.35 -23.38 2.31
C ASN A 17 0.24 -22.06 1.78
N ALA A 18 -0.54 -20.99 1.80
CA ALA A 18 -0.12 -19.69 1.31
C ALA A 18 1.01 -19.10 2.18
N PHE A 19 0.88 -19.13 3.51
CA PHE A 19 1.94 -18.70 4.41
C PHE A 19 3.17 -19.62 4.38
N ALA A 20 2.98 -20.94 4.23
CA ALA A 20 4.09 -21.87 4.04
C ALA A 20 4.87 -21.58 2.75
N ASN A 21 4.19 -21.17 1.67
CA ASN A 21 4.83 -20.76 0.44
C ASN A 21 5.64 -19.45 0.59
N LEU A 22 5.15 -18.46 1.34
CA LEU A 22 5.92 -17.25 1.65
C LEU A 22 7.23 -17.62 2.37
N LYS A 23 7.15 -18.45 3.41
CA LYS A 23 8.32 -18.93 4.14
C LYS A 23 9.30 -19.69 3.23
N LYS A 24 8.81 -20.61 2.40
CA LYS A 24 9.62 -21.37 1.44
C LYS A 24 10.39 -20.45 0.48
N ASN A 25 9.77 -19.34 0.08
CA ASN A 25 10.39 -18.34 -0.80
C ASN A 25 11.17 -17.25 -0.03
N SER A 26 11.51 -17.50 1.24
CA SER A 26 12.37 -16.62 2.05
C SER A 26 11.81 -15.23 2.33
N PHE A 27 10.49 -15.08 2.31
CA PHE A 27 9.81 -13.90 2.82
C PHE A 27 9.67 -13.98 4.33
N SER A 28 9.70 -12.82 5.00
CA SER A 28 9.51 -12.68 6.45
C SER A 28 8.21 -11.99 6.82
N CYS A 29 7.59 -11.31 5.87
CA CYS A 29 6.32 -10.61 6.08
C CYS A 29 5.47 -10.61 4.80
N CYS A 30 4.26 -10.09 4.92
CA CYS A 30 3.39 -9.83 3.77
C CYS A 30 2.45 -8.65 4.02
N HIS A 31 1.94 -8.06 2.94
CA HIS A 31 0.70 -7.30 2.96
C HIS A 31 -0.44 -8.24 2.61
N LEU A 32 -1.34 -8.46 3.56
CA LEU A 32 -2.51 -9.30 3.34
C LEU A 32 -3.61 -8.48 2.67
N VAL A 33 -4.05 -8.91 1.49
CA VAL A 33 -5.17 -8.25 0.79
C VAL A 33 -6.47 -8.65 1.43
N TYR A 34 -7.20 -7.68 1.96
CA TYR A 34 -8.49 -7.90 2.58
C TYR A 34 -9.63 -7.85 1.56
N LYS A 35 -10.49 -8.85 1.61
CA LYS A 35 -11.75 -8.90 0.86
C LYS A 35 -12.88 -9.37 1.77
N PRO A 36 -13.92 -8.54 2.02
CA PRO A 36 -14.99 -8.90 2.98
C PRO A 36 -15.82 -10.11 2.55
N ASP A 37 -15.92 -10.34 1.24
CA ASP A 37 -16.65 -11.50 0.71
C ASP A 37 -15.89 -12.83 0.91
N VAL A 38 -14.61 -12.76 1.30
CA VAL A 38 -13.74 -13.92 1.55
C VAL A 38 -13.51 -14.13 3.04
N TYR A 39 -13.45 -13.05 3.84
CA TYR A 39 -13.06 -13.10 5.24
C TYR A 39 -14.20 -12.70 6.18
N THR A 40 -14.48 -13.56 7.14
CA THR A 40 -15.29 -13.23 8.32
C THR A 40 -14.39 -12.89 9.50
N GLU A 41 -14.95 -12.38 10.60
CA GLU A 41 -14.20 -12.15 11.83
C GLU A 41 -13.59 -13.44 12.40
N GLU A 42 -14.26 -14.58 12.24
CA GLU A 42 -13.75 -15.88 12.69
C GLU A 42 -12.55 -16.37 11.88
N ASP A 43 -12.50 -16.02 10.60
CA ASP A 43 -11.38 -16.35 9.70
C ASP A 43 -10.08 -15.68 10.12
N ALA A 44 -10.16 -14.54 10.83
CA ALA A 44 -9.00 -13.87 11.35
C ALA A 44 -8.12 -14.77 12.24
N ARG A 45 -8.74 -15.66 13.04
CA ARG A 45 -7.99 -16.62 13.87
C ARG A 45 -7.24 -17.64 13.02
N ILE A 46 -7.87 -18.11 11.95
CA ILE A 46 -7.27 -19.09 11.02
C ILE A 46 -6.07 -18.44 10.31
N VAL A 47 -6.24 -17.23 9.80
CA VAL A 47 -5.18 -16.47 9.14
C VAL A 47 -4.02 -16.20 10.10
N LYS A 48 -4.33 -15.72 11.31
CA LYS A 48 -3.31 -15.44 12.33
C LYS A 48 -2.55 -16.72 12.72
N ALA A 49 -3.23 -17.83 12.97
CA ALA A 49 -2.59 -19.09 13.33
C ALA A 49 -1.65 -19.58 12.21
N ALA A 50 -2.08 -19.48 10.94
CA ALA A 50 -1.26 -19.85 9.79
C ALA A 50 -0.02 -18.94 9.64
N ALA A 51 -0.16 -17.63 9.88
CA ALA A 51 0.94 -16.68 9.88
C ALA A 51 1.95 -16.97 10.99
N ASP A 52 1.48 -17.16 12.22
CA ASP A 52 2.31 -17.44 13.41
C ASP A 52 3.09 -18.76 13.25
N GLU A 53 2.45 -19.83 12.80
CA GLU A 53 3.08 -21.15 12.58
C GLU A 53 4.21 -21.08 11.54
N ASN A 54 4.01 -20.27 10.52
CA ASN A 54 5.02 -20.05 9.47
C ASN A 54 6.01 -18.94 9.81
N ARG A 55 5.82 -18.22 10.92
CA ARG A 55 6.64 -17.06 11.33
C ARG A 55 6.69 -15.97 10.24
N ILE A 56 5.55 -15.70 9.62
CA ILE A 56 5.36 -14.63 8.66
C ILE A 56 4.56 -13.52 9.33
N GLU A 57 5.13 -12.33 9.38
CA GLU A 57 4.43 -11.15 9.90
C GLU A 57 3.43 -10.64 8.87
N ILE A 58 2.19 -10.37 9.29
CA ILE A 58 1.26 -9.57 8.49
C ILE A 58 1.56 -8.11 8.81
N SER A 59 2.42 -7.47 8.01
CA SER A 59 2.91 -6.12 8.28
C SER A 59 1.89 -5.02 7.99
N ALA A 60 0.93 -5.28 7.11
CA ALA A 60 -0.26 -4.47 6.92
C ALA A 60 -1.41 -5.29 6.33
N LEU A 61 -2.63 -4.84 6.59
CA LEU A 61 -3.82 -5.27 5.87
C LEU A 61 -4.06 -4.28 4.73
N PHE A 62 -3.90 -4.71 3.48
CA PHE A 62 -4.24 -3.90 2.31
C PHE A 62 -5.75 -3.99 2.09
N ALA A 63 -6.45 -2.93 2.44
CA ALA A 63 -7.88 -2.84 2.28
C ALA A 63 -8.23 -2.16 0.95
N GLY A 64 -8.17 -2.95 -0.14
CA GLY A 64 -8.81 -2.55 -1.38
C GLY A 64 -10.31 -2.37 -1.18
N TYR A 65 -11.00 -1.79 -2.11
CA TYR A 65 -12.44 -1.60 -1.98
C TYR A 65 -13.23 -2.79 -2.52
N LYS A 66 -14.44 -2.98 -1.99
CA LYS A 66 -15.32 -4.10 -2.37
C LYS A 66 -15.70 -4.04 -3.86
N ASP A 67 -15.88 -2.85 -4.37
CA ASP A 67 -16.18 -2.55 -5.77
C ASP A 67 -14.88 -2.54 -6.59
N ASP A 68 -14.45 -3.71 -7.05
CA ASP A 68 -13.24 -3.92 -7.87
C ASP A 68 -13.30 -3.27 -9.29
N PHE A 69 -14.27 -2.38 -9.54
CA PHE A 69 -14.39 -1.74 -10.87
C PHE A 69 -13.62 -0.44 -10.98
N THR A 70 -13.13 0.09 -9.89
CA THR A 70 -12.36 1.33 -9.92
C THR A 70 -11.01 1.06 -10.56
N LYS A 71 -10.87 1.48 -11.79
CA LYS A 71 -9.56 1.55 -12.42
C LYS A 71 -8.89 2.81 -11.91
N TRP A 72 -7.79 2.66 -11.19
CA TRP A 72 -6.98 3.79 -10.72
C TRP A 72 -6.38 4.56 -11.89
N ASN A 73 -7.22 5.30 -12.59
CA ASN A 73 -6.86 6.04 -13.78
C ASN A 73 -7.36 7.48 -13.68
N LEU A 74 -6.44 8.43 -13.59
CA LEU A 74 -6.71 9.88 -13.56
C LEU A 74 -7.62 10.37 -14.68
N TYR A 75 -7.75 9.63 -15.77
CA TYR A 75 -8.44 10.06 -16.96
C TYR A 75 -9.80 9.41 -17.16
N SER A 76 -10.14 8.36 -16.45
CA SER A 76 -11.40 7.63 -16.63
C SER A 76 -12.25 7.49 -15.37
N ASP A 77 -11.62 7.32 -14.21
CA ASP A 77 -12.33 6.93 -12.98
C ASP A 77 -12.01 7.88 -11.80
N PHE A 78 -11.60 9.10 -12.10
CA PHE A 78 -11.16 10.09 -11.10
C PHE A 78 -12.23 10.34 -10.01
N GLU A 79 -13.49 10.50 -10.41
CA GLU A 79 -14.58 10.80 -9.48
C GLU A 79 -15.02 9.60 -8.65
N ASP A 80 -14.73 8.39 -9.12
CA ASP A 80 -15.12 7.14 -8.46
C ASP A 80 -13.97 6.51 -7.68
N ALA A 81 -12.75 7.06 -7.76
CA ALA A 81 -11.60 6.55 -7.04
C ALA A 81 -11.59 7.01 -5.57
N GLY A 82 -11.27 6.08 -4.66
CA GLY A 82 -11.03 6.40 -3.26
C GLY A 82 -12.26 6.60 -2.38
N ILE A 83 -12.00 7.06 -1.16
CA ILE A 83 -13.04 7.26 -0.13
C ILE A 83 -13.85 8.54 -0.34
N ASN A 84 -13.39 9.44 -1.19
CA ASN A 84 -14.08 10.69 -1.54
C ASN A 84 -15.04 10.55 -2.73
N SER A 85 -15.24 9.34 -3.25
CA SER A 85 -16.25 9.09 -4.27
C SER A 85 -17.65 9.46 -3.77
N ALA A 86 -18.36 10.32 -4.51
CA ALA A 86 -19.73 10.68 -4.17
C ALA A 86 -20.68 9.47 -4.20
N LYS A 87 -20.36 8.48 -5.02
CA LYS A 87 -21.17 7.28 -5.22
C LYS A 87 -20.85 6.16 -4.22
N TYR A 88 -19.59 5.94 -3.95
CA TYR A 88 -19.12 4.76 -3.20
C TYR A 88 -18.47 5.10 -1.85
N GLY A 89 -18.12 6.35 -1.61
CA GLY A 89 -17.29 6.74 -0.46
C GLY A 89 -17.86 6.32 0.88
N LYS A 90 -19.16 6.49 1.09
CA LYS A 90 -19.83 6.12 2.35
C LYS A 90 -19.74 4.60 2.62
N GLU A 91 -19.98 3.79 1.61
CA GLU A 91 -19.88 2.32 1.72
C GLU A 91 -18.44 1.89 1.94
N ARG A 92 -17.48 2.56 1.28
CA ARG A 92 -16.05 2.29 1.43
C ARG A 92 -15.53 2.60 2.82
N ILE A 93 -16.02 3.66 3.47
CA ILE A 93 -15.67 3.98 4.87
C ILE A 93 -16.16 2.88 5.82
N GLU A 94 -17.40 2.42 5.66
CA GLU A 94 -17.92 1.32 6.48
C GLU A 94 -17.15 0.01 6.24
N TYR A 95 -16.75 -0.23 5.02
CA TYR A 95 -15.87 -1.34 4.66
C TYR A 95 -14.50 -1.25 5.34
N LEU A 96 -13.90 -0.05 5.39
CA LEU A 96 -12.63 0.16 6.08
C LEU A 96 -12.73 -0.04 7.60
N LYS A 97 -13.88 0.27 8.20
CA LYS A 97 -14.14 -0.04 9.61
C LYS A 97 -14.19 -1.54 9.87
N GLN A 98 -14.78 -2.32 8.96
CA GLN A 98 -14.75 -3.79 9.03
C GLN A 98 -13.31 -4.33 8.85
N ALA A 99 -12.58 -3.80 7.87
CA ALA A 99 -11.18 -4.16 7.66
C ALA A 99 -10.32 -3.87 8.91
N ALA A 100 -10.58 -2.77 9.61
CA ALA A 100 -9.88 -2.43 10.84
C ALA A 100 -10.10 -3.46 11.96
N VAL A 101 -11.33 -3.95 12.13
CA VAL A 101 -11.63 -5.02 13.10
C VAL A 101 -10.88 -6.30 12.73
N PHE A 102 -10.89 -6.67 11.44
CA PHE A 102 -10.15 -7.82 10.96
C PHE A 102 -8.64 -7.66 11.16
N ALA A 103 -8.08 -6.48 10.84
CA ALA A 103 -6.66 -6.15 11.04
C ALA A 103 -6.23 -6.36 12.49
N LYS A 104 -7.01 -5.85 13.44
CA LYS A 104 -6.78 -6.05 14.87
C LYS A 104 -6.77 -7.54 15.24
N ASN A 105 -7.72 -8.31 14.71
CA ASN A 105 -7.88 -9.73 15.03
C ASN A 105 -6.75 -10.60 14.44
N VAL A 106 -6.22 -10.26 13.26
CA VAL A 106 -5.05 -10.94 12.69
C VAL A 106 -3.73 -10.48 13.32
N GLY A 107 -3.76 -9.41 14.11
CA GLY A 107 -2.58 -8.93 14.86
C GLY A 107 -1.64 -8.03 14.06
N THR A 108 -2.12 -7.39 12.98
CA THR A 108 -1.36 -6.31 12.34
C THR A 108 -1.71 -4.96 12.95
N GLU A 109 -0.75 -4.05 12.97
CA GLU A 109 -0.94 -2.68 13.45
C GLU A 109 -1.34 -1.69 12.35
N ASN A 110 -1.31 -2.10 11.08
CA ASN A 110 -1.45 -1.21 9.96
C ASN A 110 -2.59 -1.64 9.02
N VAL A 111 -3.43 -0.68 8.65
CA VAL A 111 -4.37 -0.78 7.52
C VAL A 111 -3.87 0.15 6.43
N LEU A 112 -3.67 -0.39 5.24
CA LEU A 112 -3.15 0.32 4.07
C LEU A 112 -4.26 0.51 3.05
N ILE A 113 -4.37 1.73 2.51
CA ILE A 113 -5.35 2.08 1.47
C ILE A 113 -4.78 3.02 0.42
N HIS A 114 -5.40 3.00 -0.76
CA HIS A 114 -5.43 4.17 -1.63
C HIS A 114 -6.58 5.08 -1.19
N ALA A 115 -6.29 6.29 -0.72
CA ALA A 115 -7.34 7.21 -0.26
C ALA A 115 -8.20 7.77 -1.41
N GLY A 116 -7.66 7.82 -2.60
CA GLY A 116 -8.23 8.49 -3.77
C GLY A 116 -7.31 9.61 -4.23
N PHE A 117 -7.78 10.37 -5.21
CA PHE A 117 -7.00 11.51 -5.70
C PHE A 117 -7.20 12.72 -4.79
N VAL A 118 -6.10 13.28 -4.30
CA VAL A 118 -6.11 14.41 -3.38
C VAL A 118 -5.97 15.71 -4.15
N ALA A 119 -6.88 16.66 -3.91
CA ALA A 119 -6.81 17.98 -4.56
C ALA A 119 -5.52 18.71 -4.17
N ASN A 120 -4.85 19.29 -5.15
CA ASN A 120 -3.59 20.00 -4.92
C ASN A 120 -3.77 21.33 -4.18
N ASN A 121 -4.93 21.98 -4.36
CA ASN A 121 -5.25 23.24 -3.68
C ASN A 121 -5.76 22.98 -2.26
N PRO A 122 -5.00 23.36 -1.18
CA PRO A 122 -5.43 23.12 0.20
C PRO A 122 -6.65 23.93 0.64
N PHE A 123 -7.06 24.93 -0.14
CA PHE A 123 -8.21 25.78 0.16
C PHE A 123 -9.47 25.36 -0.62
N SER A 124 -9.40 24.27 -1.39
CA SER A 124 -10.57 23.77 -2.10
C SER A 124 -11.48 22.95 -1.17
N GLU A 125 -12.76 22.88 -1.55
CA GLU A 125 -13.75 22.08 -0.85
C GLU A 125 -13.39 20.60 -0.91
N GLU A 126 -12.94 20.11 -2.07
CA GLU A 126 -12.56 18.73 -2.31
C GLU A 126 -11.40 18.30 -1.38
N TYR A 127 -10.41 19.19 -1.17
CA TYR A 127 -9.33 18.91 -0.22
C TYR A 127 -9.85 18.81 1.21
N THR A 128 -10.69 19.75 1.62
CA THR A 128 -11.29 19.74 2.97
C THR A 128 -12.13 18.49 3.22
N VAL A 129 -12.90 18.07 2.21
CA VAL A 129 -13.67 16.81 2.29
C VAL A 129 -12.74 15.62 2.46
N MET A 130 -11.65 15.52 1.68
CA MET A 130 -10.68 14.43 1.81
C MET A 130 -10.06 14.38 3.21
N VAL A 131 -9.62 15.53 3.75
CA VAL A 131 -9.08 15.61 5.12
C VAL A 131 -10.05 15.04 6.15
N ASN A 132 -11.33 15.43 6.06
CA ASN A 132 -12.36 14.98 7.00
C ASN A 132 -12.64 13.48 6.89
N LEU A 133 -12.70 12.93 5.67
CA LEU A 133 -12.94 11.51 5.44
C LEU A 133 -11.76 10.65 5.93
N VAL A 134 -10.53 11.06 5.62
CA VAL A 134 -9.33 10.37 6.14
C VAL A 134 -9.29 10.44 7.65
N LYS A 135 -9.65 11.59 8.24
CA LYS A 135 -9.70 11.76 9.69
C LYS A 135 -10.72 10.83 10.34
N GLU A 136 -11.93 10.71 9.79
CA GLU A 136 -12.95 9.77 10.30
C GLU A 136 -12.42 8.34 10.35
N VAL A 137 -11.80 7.87 9.27
CA VAL A 137 -11.21 6.52 9.22
C VAL A 137 -10.06 6.39 10.22
N ALA A 138 -9.16 7.37 10.26
CA ALA A 138 -7.99 7.36 11.15
C ALA A 138 -8.39 7.36 12.64
N GLU A 139 -9.39 8.14 13.05
CA GLU A 139 -9.90 8.14 14.41
C GLU A 139 -10.49 6.77 14.80
N TYR A 140 -11.24 6.14 13.89
CA TYR A 140 -11.76 4.80 14.13
C TYR A 140 -10.63 3.77 14.30
N LEU A 141 -9.62 3.79 13.43
CA LEU A 141 -8.46 2.94 13.54
C LEU A 141 -7.69 3.18 14.85
N LYS A 142 -7.49 4.45 15.21
CA LYS A 142 -6.81 4.85 16.45
C LYS A 142 -7.49 4.28 17.70
N ALA A 143 -8.82 4.29 17.75
CA ALA A 143 -9.58 3.68 18.85
C ALA A 143 -9.34 2.17 18.99
N LEU A 144 -8.93 1.50 17.89
CA LEU A 144 -8.53 0.08 17.88
C LEU A 144 -7.03 -0.14 18.12
N GLY A 145 -6.23 0.93 18.25
CA GLY A 145 -4.77 0.87 18.37
C GLY A 145 -4.05 0.64 17.04
N LEU A 146 -4.68 1.03 15.93
CA LEU A 146 -4.17 0.81 14.57
C LEU A 146 -3.72 2.11 13.91
N ASN A 147 -2.81 1.98 12.95
CA ASN A 147 -2.37 3.03 12.04
C ASN A 147 -3.10 2.92 10.69
N LEU A 148 -3.27 4.06 10.04
CA LEU A 148 -3.68 4.15 8.65
C LEU A 148 -2.46 4.49 7.79
N LEU A 149 -2.14 3.64 6.82
CA LEU A 149 -1.13 3.93 5.82
C LEU A 149 -1.80 4.38 4.52
N LEU A 150 -1.39 5.53 4.02
CA LEU A 150 -1.81 6.04 2.71
C LEU A 150 -0.77 5.66 1.66
N GLU A 151 -1.18 4.95 0.63
CA GLU A 151 -0.29 4.59 -0.46
C GLU A 151 -0.06 5.80 -1.37
N SER A 152 1.22 6.09 -1.65
CA SER A 152 1.60 7.19 -2.53
C SER A 152 1.32 6.88 -4.00
N GLY A 153 0.99 7.88 -4.78
CA GLY A 153 0.85 7.75 -6.23
C GLY A 153 -0.20 8.67 -6.86
N GLY A 154 -1.36 8.82 -6.24
CA GLY A 154 -2.46 9.64 -6.76
C GLY A 154 -2.28 11.15 -6.59
N GLU A 155 -1.24 11.57 -5.87
CA GLU A 155 -0.90 12.97 -5.58
C GLU A 155 0.61 13.17 -5.54
N SER A 156 1.07 14.42 -5.57
CA SER A 156 2.48 14.70 -5.37
C SER A 156 2.90 14.47 -3.90
N PRO A 157 4.19 14.16 -3.63
CA PRO A 157 4.66 13.85 -2.27
C PRO A 157 4.33 14.92 -1.24
N ILE A 158 4.42 16.19 -1.61
CA ILE A 158 4.12 17.30 -0.69
C ILE A 158 2.62 17.42 -0.38
N VAL A 159 1.76 17.02 -1.31
CA VAL A 159 0.31 16.98 -1.09
C VAL A 159 -0.05 15.86 -0.13
N LEU A 160 0.55 14.69 -0.28
CA LEU A 160 0.36 13.57 0.63
C LEU A 160 0.83 13.93 2.06
N LYS A 161 2.02 14.52 2.19
CA LYS A 161 2.54 14.98 3.48
C LYS A 161 1.57 15.95 4.15
N ARG A 162 1.13 16.96 3.42
CA ARG A 162 0.17 17.96 3.93
C ARG A 162 -1.14 17.30 4.37
N LEU A 163 -1.68 16.36 3.59
CA LEU A 163 -2.88 15.61 3.98
C LEU A 163 -2.68 14.90 5.33
N ILE A 164 -1.56 14.20 5.51
CA ILE A 164 -1.24 13.50 6.77
C ILE A 164 -1.16 14.50 7.94
N GLU A 165 -0.50 15.64 7.74
CA GLU A 165 -0.36 16.68 8.77
C GLU A 165 -1.69 17.33 9.10
N ASP A 166 -2.52 17.67 8.10
CA ASP A 166 -3.81 18.32 8.29
C ASP A 166 -4.87 17.39 8.93
N VAL A 167 -4.79 16.09 8.69
CA VAL A 167 -5.62 15.08 9.39
C VAL A 167 -5.34 15.12 10.90
N GLY A 168 -4.09 15.22 11.31
CA GLY A 168 -3.66 15.56 12.67
C GLY A 168 -3.99 14.53 13.76
N THR A 169 -4.35 13.29 13.42
CA THR A 169 -4.69 12.25 14.40
C THR A 169 -3.48 11.56 15.03
N GLY A 170 -2.31 11.66 14.39
CA GLY A 170 -1.05 11.10 14.84
C GLY A 170 -0.85 9.61 14.58
N ASN A 171 -1.80 8.96 13.87
CA ASN A 171 -1.72 7.56 13.45
C ASN A 171 -1.89 7.38 11.94
N VAL A 172 -1.72 8.46 11.17
CA VAL A 172 -1.70 8.40 9.70
C VAL A 172 -0.27 8.51 9.22
N PHE A 173 0.13 7.58 8.36
CA PHE A 173 1.48 7.47 7.81
C PHE A 173 1.41 7.18 6.32
N SER A 174 2.56 7.02 5.67
CA SER A 174 2.65 6.68 4.25
C SER A 174 3.18 5.27 4.05
N ASN A 175 2.63 4.59 3.05
CA ASN A 175 3.30 3.55 2.31
C ASN A 175 3.88 4.18 1.03
N LEU A 176 5.19 4.17 0.88
CA LEU A 176 5.85 4.68 -0.32
C LEU A 176 5.84 3.60 -1.41
N ASP A 177 5.02 3.78 -2.44
CA ASP A 177 5.18 3.01 -3.67
C ASP A 177 6.22 3.68 -4.57
N THR A 178 7.22 2.92 -5.01
CA THR A 178 8.36 3.46 -5.75
C THR A 178 8.06 3.77 -7.22
N ALA A 179 7.02 3.19 -7.81
CA ALA A 179 6.67 3.37 -9.22
C ALA A 179 5.43 4.22 -9.46
N ASN A 180 4.43 4.21 -8.56
CA ASN A 180 3.16 4.89 -8.79
C ASN A 180 3.32 6.37 -9.15
N LEU A 181 4.18 7.11 -8.44
CA LEU A 181 4.46 8.51 -8.73
C LEU A 181 4.99 8.73 -10.16
N ILE A 182 5.86 7.84 -10.63
CA ILE A 182 6.39 7.87 -11.99
C ILE A 182 5.30 7.50 -12.99
N MET A 183 4.57 6.42 -12.74
CA MET A 183 3.54 5.92 -13.64
C MET A 183 2.35 6.88 -13.79
N TYR A 184 2.03 7.64 -12.73
CA TYR A 184 1.01 8.68 -12.76
C TYR A 184 1.55 10.03 -13.28
N GLY A 185 2.88 10.18 -13.39
CA GLY A 185 3.50 11.45 -13.83
C GLY A 185 3.41 12.56 -12.78
N LEU A 186 3.32 12.23 -11.51
CA LEU A 186 3.10 13.17 -10.40
C LEU A 186 4.35 13.40 -9.53
N GLY A 187 5.43 12.69 -9.79
CA GLY A 187 6.68 12.84 -9.07
C GLY A 187 7.64 11.68 -9.27
N ASN A 188 8.58 11.56 -8.36
CA ASN A 188 9.50 10.43 -8.30
C ASN A 188 9.70 9.96 -6.85
N PRO A 189 10.07 8.69 -6.62
CA PRO A 189 10.18 8.15 -5.28
C PRO A 189 11.36 8.69 -4.46
N VAL A 190 12.38 9.25 -5.09
CA VAL A 190 13.50 9.88 -4.36
C VAL A 190 13.03 11.14 -3.66
N ASP A 191 12.32 12.03 -4.38
CA ASP A 191 11.75 13.24 -3.80
C ASP A 191 10.69 12.89 -2.75
N ALA A 192 9.93 11.83 -2.99
CA ALA A 192 8.95 11.34 -2.01
C ALA A 192 9.62 10.87 -0.72
N ALA A 193 10.71 10.12 -0.80
CA ALA A 193 11.45 9.67 0.37
C ALA A 193 12.01 10.83 1.18
N TYR A 194 12.52 11.88 0.54
CA TYR A 194 12.94 13.12 1.22
C TYR A 194 11.76 13.85 1.85
N THR A 195 10.66 14.01 1.11
CA THR A 195 9.52 14.81 1.55
C THR A 195 8.80 14.15 2.71
N LEU A 196 8.54 12.85 2.62
CA LEU A 196 7.75 12.10 3.60
C LEU A 196 8.57 11.71 4.84
N GLY A 197 9.86 11.42 4.67
CA GLY A 197 10.77 11.17 5.80
C GLY A 197 10.24 10.09 6.76
N ASP A 198 10.13 10.44 8.04
CA ASP A 198 9.70 9.56 9.13
C ASP A 198 8.24 9.09 9.01
N LEU A 199 7.47 9.70 8.13
CA LEU A 199 6.09 9.27 7.85
C LEU A 199 6.03 7.97 7.06
N ILE A 200 7.12 7.54 6.42
CA ILE A 200 7.17 6.28 5.67
C ILE A 200 7.26 5.11 6.65
N LYS A 201 6.24 4.24 6.67
CA LYS A 201 6.20 3.04 7.52
C LYS A 201 6.32 1.75 6.73
N SER A 202 6.12 1.78 5.43
CA SER A 202 6.26 0.65 4.52
C SER A 202 6.67 1.15 3.14
N VAL A 203 7.31 0.29 2.36
CA VAL A 203 7.71 0.60 0.98
C VAL A 203 7.25 -0.51 0.06
N HIS A 204 6.50 -0.16 -0.99
CA HIS A 204 6.25 -1.05 -2.10
C HIS A 204 7.39 -0.94 -3.11
N ILE A 205 7.99 -2.07 -3.42
CA ILE A 205 9.03 -2.20 -4.45
C ILE A 205 8.37 -2.56 -5.75
N LYS A 206 8.26 -1.58 -6.60
CA LYS A 206 7.69 -1.66 -7.95
C LYS A 206 8.51 -0.76 -8.86
N ASP A 207 8.68 -1.11 -10.13
CA ASP A 207 9.37 -0.29 -11.11
C ASP A 207 8.45 0.03 -12.29
N GLY A 208 8.68 1.15 -12.95
CA GLY A 208 7.79 1.60 -14.00
C GLY A 208 8.35 2.70 -14.87
N MET A 209 7.65 2.93 -15.97
CA MET A 209 7.92 3.96 -16.96
C MET A 209 6.90 5.09 -16.84
N PRO A 210 7.31 6.35 -17.07
CA PRO A 210 6.37 7.47 -17.07
C PRO A 210 5.41 7.41 -18.26
N PRO A 211 4.26 8.12 -18.18
CA PRO A 211 3.36 8.27 -19.31
C PRO A 211 4.04 9.02 -20.46
N VAL A 212 3.85 8.53 -21.68
CA VAL A 212 4.37 9.16 -22.91
C VAL A 212 3.27 9.73 -23.79
N LYS A 213 2.01 9.45 -23.43
CA LYS A 213 0.84 10.02 -24.11
C LYS A 213 -0.03 10.82 -23.13
N PRO A 214 -0.63 11.93 -23.57
CA PRO A 214 -1.30 12.89 -22.70
C PRO A 214 -2.50 12.37 -21.89
N ARG A 215 -3.01 11.19 -22.22
CA ARG A 215 -4.23 10.60 -21.61
C ARG A 215 -4.06 9.13 -21.25
N GLU A 216 -2.84 8.68 -21.10
CA GLU A 216 -2.52 7.31 -20.68
C GLU A 216 -1.62 7.36 -19.44
N LEU A 217 -1.77 6.41 -18.57
CA LEU A 217 -0.81 6.19 -17.48
C LEU A 217 0.48 5.59 -18.03
N GLY A 218 1.54 5.68 -17.25
CA GLY A 218 2.75 4.90 -17.44
C GLY A 218 2.51 3.40 -17.29
N LYS A 219 3.56 2.63 -17.33
CA LYS A 219 3.47 1.16 -17.29
C LYS A 219 4.44 0.60 -16.27
N GLU A 220 3.99 -0.39 -15.52
CA GLU A 220 4.88 -1.23 -14.71
C GLU A 220 5.91 -1.93 -15.62
N THR A 221 7.12 -2.09 -15.10
CA THR A 221 8.21 -2.83 -15.74
C THR A 221 8.78 -3.88 -14.79
N GLU A 222 9.70 -4.70 -15.29
CA GLU A 222 10.53 -5.54 -14.44
C GLU A 222 11.42 -4.67 -13.56
N PHE A 223 11.74 -5.17 -12.37
CA PHE A 223 12.61 -4.49 -11.42
C PHE A 223 13.96 -4.11 -12.06
N MET A 224 14.41 -2.88 -11.86
CA MET A 224 15.62 -2.28 -12.46
C MET A 224 15.55 -2.06 -13.99
N GLN A 225 14.38 -2.14 -14.60
CA GLN A 225 14.20 -1.86 -16.03
C GLN A 225 13.34 -0.61 -16.30
N GLY A 226 12.87 0.05 -15.24
CA GLY A 226 12.09 1.27 -15.31
C GLY A 226 12.91 2.52 -15.00
N PHE A 227 12.22 3.50 -14.44
CA PHE A 227 12.77 4.82 -14.13
C PHE A 227 13.03 5.05 -12.64
N VAL A 228 12.82 4.05 -11.79
CA VAL A 228 13.10 4.16 -10.36
C VAL A 228 14.60 4.13 -10.09
N ASP A 229 15.13 5.17 -9.48
CA ASP A 229 16.51 5.18 -8.95
C ASP A 229 16.55 4.50 -7.58
N PHE A 230 16.50 3.16 -7.56
CA PHE A 230 16.50 2.39 -6.32
C PHE A 230 17.71 2.66 -5.43
N PRO A 231 18.96 2.74 -5.94
CA PRO A 231 20.10 3.08 -5.10
C PRO A 231 19.90 4.39 -4.33
N ARG A 232 19.35 5.40 -4.99
CA ARG A 232 19.10 6.69 -4.39
C ARG A 232 17.92 6.65 -3.40
N VAL A 233 16.84 5.98 -3.75
CA VAL A 233 15.70 5.77 -2.83
C VAL A 233 16.18 5.09 -1.55
N PHE A 234 16.93 4.01 -1.66
CA PHE A 234 17.42 3.26 -0.49
C PHE A 234 18.42 4.07 0.35
N SER A 235 19.27 4.89 -0.29
CA SER A 235 20.14 5.82 0.44
C SER A 235 19.33 6.79 1.30
N VAL A 236 18.29 7.41 0.73
CA VAL A 236 17.43 8.36 1.47
C VAL A 236 16.67 7.67 2.59
N LEU A 237 16.12 6.48 2.34
CA LEU A 237 15.43 5.69 3.37
C LEU A 237 16.38 5.33 4.52
N LYS A 238 17.61 4.96 4.22
CA LYS A 238 18.67 4.68 5.23
C LYS A 238 19.01 5.92 6.05
N ASP A 239 19.16 7.07 5.41
CA ASP A 239 19.44 8.35 6.07
C ASP A 239 18.26 8.77 6.99
N ASN A 240 17.05 8.44 6.62
CA ASN A 240 15.82 8.62 7.42
C ASN A 240 15.60 7.51 8.46
N HIS A 241 16.55 6.62 8.67
CA HIS A 241 16.45 5.50 9.63
C HIS A 241 15.24 4.59 9.41
N PHE A 242 14.82 4.40 8.15
CA PHE A 242 13.69 3.53 7.83
C PHE A 242 13.98 2.09 8.28
N ASP A 243 13.08 1.54 9.08
CA ASP A 243 13.14 0.19 9.63
C ASP A 243 11.94 -0.70 9.27
N GLY A 244 11.03 -0.14 8.45
CA GLY A 244 9.83 -0.82 7.98
C GLY A 244 10.10 -1.93 6.94
N PRO A 245 9.03 -2.62 6.49
CA PRO A 245 9.13 -3.68 5.51
C PRO A 245 9.28 -3.14 4.07
N TYR A 246 10.03 -3.88 3.26
CA TYR A 246 10.08 -3.76 1.81
C TYR A 246 9.18 -4.82 1.20
N ILE A 247 8.11 -4.43 0.54
CA ILE A 247 7.07 -5.30 -0.01
C ILE A 247 7.17 -5.29 -1.53
N ILE A 248 7.52 -6.42 -2.12
CA ILE A 248 7.54 -6.55 -3.58
C ILE A 248 6.10 -6.56 -4.07
N GLU A 249 5.75 -5.57 -4.86
CA GLU A 249 4.47 -5.47 -5.53
C GLU A 249 4.63 -5.74 -7.03
N ARG A 250 3.75 -6.59 -7.56
CA ARG A 250 3.64 -6.85 -8.99
C ARG A 250 2.17 -6.89 -9.38
N GLU A 251 1.77 -5.97 -10.23
CA GLU A 251 0.41 -5.89 -10.78
C GLU A 251 0.28 -6.71 -12.06
N ILE A 252 1.39 -6.91 -12.80
CA ILE A 252 1.41 -7.74 -14.00
C ILE A 252 1.18 -9.20 -13.60
N SER A 253 0.02 -9.73 -13.98
CA SER A 253 -0.41 -11.09 -13.67
C SER A 253 -0.18 -11.98 -14.89
N ASP A 254 0.97 -12.64 -14.93
CA ASP A 254 1.35 -13.62 -15.94
C ASP A 254 1.93 -14.89 -15.29
N GLU A 255 2.19 -15.92 -16.11
CA GLU A 255 2.75 -17.20 -15.63
C GLU A 255 4.12 -17.04 -14.96
N SER A 256 4.86 -16.00 -15.27
CA SER A 256 6.20 -15.71 -14.71
C SER A 256 6.17 -14.90 -13.41
N ALA A 257 5.01 -14.42 -12.97
CA ALA A 257 4.90 -13.47 -11.85
C ALA A 257 5.60 -13.97 -10.56
N ALA A 258 5.40 -15.23 -10.19
CA ALA A 258 6.05 -15.80 -9.00
C ALA A 258 7.57 -15.88 -9.13
N GLN A 259 8.08 -16.22 -10.30
CA GLN A 259 9.51 -16.25 -10.59
C GLN A 259 10.10 -14.83 -10.54
N LYS A 260 9.43 -13.85 -11.13
CA LYS A 260 9.87 -12.45 -11.15
C LYS A 260 9.91 -11.84 -9.72
N ILE A 261 8.95 -12.16 -8.90
CA ILE A 261 8.95 -11.76 -7.49
C ILE A 261 10.16 -12.35 -6.75
N ALA A 262 10.49 -13.62 -6.98
CA ALA A 262 11.66 -14.27 -6.38
C ALA A 262 12.99 -13.66 -6.90
N GLU A 263 13.11 -13.38 -8.19
CA GLU A 263 14.27 -12.70 -8.80
C GLU A 263 14.45 -11.29 -8.21
N THR A 264 13.36 -10.54 -8.05
CA THR A 264 13.35 -9.21 -7.43
C THR A 264 13.83 -9.29 -5.98
N LEU A 265 13.37 -10.27 -5.20
CA LEU A 265 13.80 -10.47 -3.81
C LEU A 265 15.31 -10.65 -3.71
N GLU A 266 15.89 -11.48 -4.56
CA GLU A 266 17.33 -11.75 -4.55
C GLU A 266 18.15 -10.51 -4.94
N GLN A 267 17.69 -9.73 -5.92
CA GLN A 267 18.34 -8.49 -6.32
C GLN A 267 18.23 -7.43 -5.20
N LEU A 268 17.05 -7.29 -4.60
CA LEU A 268 16.79 -6.35 -3.50
C LEU A 268 17.67 -6.63 -2.27
N LYS A 269 17.79 -7.91 -1.88
CA LYS A 269 18.68 -8.32 -0.79
C LYS A 269 20.14 -7.93 -1.05
N LYS A 270 20.62 -8.15 -2.26
CA LYS A 270 21.99 -7.76 -2.66
C LYS A 270 22.20 -6.26 -2.59
N MET A 271 21.24 -5.47 -3.08
CA MET A 271 21.34 -4.00 -3.06
C MET A 271 21.33 -3.42 -1.64
N LEU A 272 20.52 -3.97 -0.75
CA LEU A 272 20.37 -3.46 0.63
C LEU A 272 21.44 -4.00 1.59
N SER A 273 22.22 -5.01 1.20
CA SER A 273 23.35 -5.55 1.98
C SER A 273 24.70 -4.93 1.61
N ALA A 274 24.75 -4.15 0.54
CA ALA A 274 25.93 -3.43 0.08
C ALA A 274 26.05 -2.06 0.77
#